data_07e694dba3b78dad72464357b8af24ea
#
_entry.id   07e694dba3b78dad72464357b8af24ea
#
_cell.length_a   1.000
_cell.length_b   1.000
_cell.length_c   1.000
_cell.angle_alpha   90.00
_cell.angle_beta   90.00
_cell.angle_gamma   90.00
#
_symmetry.space_group_name_H-M   'P 1'
#
loop_
_entity.id
_entity.type
_entity.pdbx_description
1 polymer ?
#
loop_
_entity_poly.entity_id
_entity_poly.type
_entity_poly.pdbx_seq_one_letter_code
_entity_poly.pdbx_strand_id
1 'polypeptide(L)'
;MIDDLPRDEVERLLSLTKFGDPSTGWNKHKEAVSLAKCVFGMTDADGRRIQGMTARLSVRYGRRPPFRRFVFGMYHAQNKSDRRAYQLEIVQGSRPITDLHRNPHEHIGRDRIAGLAEWSGFSYVSALRLFCKKTNLTLTCVLPDPSVPESK
;
A
#
# COMPACT_ATOMS: atom_id res chain seq x y z
N MET A 1 -0.83 18.19 -9.04
CA MET A 1 0.35 18.16 -8.16
C MET A 1 0.00 17.33 -6.93
N ILE A 2 0.72 16.25 -6.71
CA ILE A 2 0.54 15.46 -5.48
C ILE A 2 1.20 16.25 -4.36
N ASP A 3 0.39 16.71 -3.41
CA ASP A 3 0.92 17.38 -2.24
C ASP A 3 1.48 16.32 -1.28
N ASP A 4 2.79 16.22 -1.25
CA ASP A 4 3.47 15.31 -0.34
C ASP A 4 3.81 16.04 0.97
N LEU A 5 3.80 15.29 2.06
CA LEU A 5 4.13 15.83 3.37
C LEU A 5 5.63 16.13 3.49
N PRO A 6 6.02 17.17 4.26
CA PRO A 6 7.42 17.38 4.60
C PRO A 6 8.02 16.18 5.33
N ARG A 7 9.32 15.95 5.16
CA ARG A 7 10.01 14.76 5.68
C ARG A 7 9.88 14.59 7.20
N ASP A 8 10.03 15.66 7.95
CA ASP A 8 9.92 15.63 9.41
C ASP A 8 8.53 15.21 9.89
N GLU A 9 7.48 15.70 9.21
CA GLU A 9 6.10 15.30 9.52
C GLU A 9 5.84 13.85 9.14
N VAL A 10 6.38 13.40 8.01
CA VAL A 10 6.28 12.00 7.58
C VAL A 10 6.93 11.09 8.62
N GLU A 11 8.12 11.42 9.07
CA GLU A 11 8.84 10.62 10.08
C GLU A 11 8.05 10.53 11.38
N ARG A 12 7.43 11.62 11.80
CA ARG A 12 6.56 11.63 12.98
C ARG A 12 5.36 10.70 12.79
N LEU A 13 4.70 10.78 11.66
CA LEU A 13 3.53 9.93 11.37
C LEU A 13 3.89 8.45 11.24
N LEU A 14 5.02 8.14 10.61
CA LEU A 14 5.47 6.75 10.45
C LEU A 14 5.92 6.15 11.79
N SER A 15 6.44 6.94 12.71
CA SER A 15 6.89 6.46 14.01
C SER A 15 5.74 6.13 14.96
N LEU A 16 4.54 6.69 14.73
CA LEU A 16 3.37 6.39 15.56
C LEU A 16 2.97 4.92 15.42
N THR A 17 2.72 4.26 16.54
CA THR A 17 2.11 2.92 16.53
C THR A 17 0.66 3.03 16.09
N LYS A 18 0.29 2.25 15.08
CA LYS A 18 -1.03 2.31 14.45
C LYS A 18 -1.66 0.94 14.36
N PHE A 19 -2.97 0.91 14.44
CA PHE A 19 -3.79 -0.28 14.23
C PHE A 19 -4.82 0.04 13.16
N GLY A 20 -5.01 -0.89 12.23
CA GLY A 20 -5.98 -0.74 11.16
C GLY A 20 -6.87 -1.95 11.02
N ASP A 21 -8.14 -1.72 10.73
CA ASP A 21 -9.13 -2.78 10.53
C ASP A 21 -9.54 -2.84 9.06
N PRO A 22 -8.99 -3.79 8.28
CA PRO A 22 -9.33 -3.96 6.88
C PRO A 22 -10.56 -4.86 6.66
N SER A 23 -11.45 -5.00 7.66
CA SER A 23 -12.57 -5.96 7.62
C SER A 23 -13.59 -5.66 6.53
N THR A 24 -13.66 -4.43 6.00
CA THR A 24 -14.48 -4.13 4.83
C THR A 24 -14.04 -4.92 3.60
N GLY A 25 -12.80 -5.41 3.58
CA GLY A 25 -12.26 -6.25 2.54
C GLY A 25 -11.95 -5.52 1.24
N TRP A 26 -11.76 -6.30 0.20
CA TRP A 26 -11.41 -5.79 -1.11
C TRP A 26 -12.67 -5.40 -1.89
N ASN A 27 -12.64 -4.19 -2.45
CA ASN A 27 -13.60 -3.78 -3.46
C ASN A 27 -12.97 -4.10 -4.82
N LYS A 28 -13.55 -5.07 -5.52
CA LYS A 28 -12.99 -5.60 -6.77
C LYS A 28 -13.70 -5.02 -7.99
N HIS A 29 -12.92 -4.54 -8.93
CA HIS A 29 -13.38 -4.06 -10.23
C HIS A 29 -12.80 -4.96 -11.31
N LYS A 30 -13.66 -5.53 -12.15
CA LYS A 30 -13.26 -6.34 -13.30
C LYS A 30 -13.34 -5.51 -14.56
N GLU A 31 -12.19 -5.22 -15.12
CA GLU A 31 -12.03 -4.68 -16.47
C GLU A 31 -11.08 -5.59 -17.24
N ALA A 32 -10.38 -5.08 -18.26
CA ALA A 32 -9.33 -5.82 -18.95
C ALA A 32 -8.26 -6.35 -17.98
N VAL A 33 -8.07 -5.64 -16.88
CA VAL A 33 -7.19 -5.98 -15.77
C VAL A 33 -8.00 -5.89 -14.49
N SER A 34 -7.91 -6.91 -13.66
CA SER A 34 -8.59 -6.89 -12.36
C SER A 34 -7.91 -5.92 -11.40
N LEU A 35 -8.70 -5.16 -10.67
CA LEU A 35 -8.24 -4.20 -9.68
C LEU A 35 -9.01 -4.40 -8.38
N ALA A 36 -8.29 -4.60 -7.29
CA ALA A 36 -8.84 -4.69 -5.95
C ALA A 36 -8.32 -3.53 -5.10
N LYS A 37 -9.21 -2.87 -4.39
CA LYS A 37 -8.86 -1.76 -3.49
C LYS A 37 -9.45 -1.99 -2.11
N CYS A 38 -8.68 -1.64 -1.09
CA CYS A 38 -9.12 -1.64 0.31
C CYS A 38 -8.66 -0.33 0.96
N VAL A 39 -9.60 0.39 1.56
CA VAL A 39 -9.31 1.68 2.22
C VAL A 39 -9.84 1.61 3.65
N PHE A 40 -9.01 2.01 4.60
CA PHE A 40 -9.41 2.02 6.01
C PHE A 40 -8.69 3.11 6.80
N GLY A 41 -9.34 3.58 7.87
CA GLY A 41 -8.73 4.48 8.84
C GLY A 41 -7.90 3.72 9.85
N MET A 42 -7.20 4.47 10.72
CA MET A 42 -6.31 3.89 11.72
C MET A 42 -6.58 4.44 13.10
N THR A 43 -6.27 3.64 14.11
CA THR A 43 -6.34 4.03 15.52
C THR A 43 -4.95 3.99 16.15
N ASP A 44 -4.78 4.72 17.25
CA ASP A 44 -3.57 4.68 18.06
C ASP A 44 -3.61 3.50 19.05
N ALA A 45 -2.59 3.41 19.90
CA ALA A 45 -2.48 2.33 20.88
C ALA A 45 -3.60 2.35 21.94
N ASP A 46 -4.27 3.50 22.14
CA ASP A 46 -5.39 3.63 23.06
C ASP A 46 -6.75 3.38 22.39
N GLY A 47 -6.74 2.99 21.12
CA GLY A 47 -7.96 2.75 20.36
C GLY A 47 -8.64 4.01 19.84
N ARG A 48 -7.97 5.18 19.94
CA ARG A 48 -8.50 6.44 19.46
C ARG A 48 -8.17 6.61 17.97
N ARG A 49 -9.13 7.11 17.21
CA ARG A 49 -8.91 7.35 15.78
C ARG A 49 -7.83 8.42 15.58
N ILE A 50 -6.87 8.10 14.72
CA ILE A 50 -5.88 9.08 14.26
C ILE A 50 -6.54 9.88 13.14
N GLN A 51 -6.85 11.14 13.43
CA GLN A 51 -7.60 12.00 12.51
C GLN A 51 -6.87 12.19 11.19
N GLY A 52 -7.59 12.02 10.09
CA GLY A 52 -7.08 12.25 8.75
C GLY A 52 -6.19 11.16 8.18
N MET A 53 -5.81 10.15 8.97
CA MET A 53 -4.95 9.07 8.48
C MET A 53 -5.75 7.97 7.83
N THR A 54 -5.37 7.60 6.60
CA THR A 54 -5.95 6.48 5.86
C THR A 54 -4.87 5.62 5.24
N ALA A 55 -5.11 4.31 5.21
CA ALA A 55 -4.36 3.38 4.40
C ALA A 55 -5.16 3.05 3.15
N ARG A 56 -4.50 3.00 2.01
CA ARG A 56 -5.09 2.61 0.73
C ARG A 56 -4.24 1.52 0.12
N LEU A 57 -4.82 0.33 0.03
CA LEU A 57 -4.15 -0.83 -0.53
C LEU A 57 -4.77 -1.12 -1.89
N SER A 58 -3.93 -1.30 -2.88
CA SER A 58 -4.36 -1.56 -4.25
C SER A 58 -3.56 -2.73 -4.81
N VAL A 59 -4.25 -3.71 -5.37
CA VAL A 59 -3.64 -4.83 -6.09
C VAL A 59 -4.25 -4.88 -7.47
N ARG A 60 -3.42 -4.70 -8.48
CA ARG A 60 -3.80 -4.89 -9.88
C ARG A 60 -3.19 -6.18 -10.36
N TYR A 61 -3.97 -7.02 -11.03
CA TYR A 61 -3.50 -8.33 -11.45
C TYR A 61 -4.17 -8.81 -12.73
N GLY A 62 -3.45 -9.64 -13.47
CA GLY A 62 -3.93 -10.27 -14.69
C GLY A 62 -3.32 -11.66 -14.83
N ARG A 63 -3.94 -12.51 -15.67
CA ARG A 63 -3.50 -13.90 -15.86
C ARG A 63 -2.80 -14.13 -17.18
N ARG A 64 -3.02 -13.28 -18.17
CA ARG A 64 -2.48 -13.44 -19.54
C ARG A 64 -2.03 -12.10 -20.12
N PRO A 65 -0.73 -11.75 -20.06
CA PRO A 65 0.32 -12.44 -19.31
C PRO A 65 0.15 -12.27 -17.81
N PRO A 66 0.66 -13.21 -16.99
CA PRO A 66 0.56 -13.06 -15.53
C PRO A 66 1.30 -11.83 -15.07
N PHE A 67 0.65 -10.98 -14.28
CA PHE A 67 1.30 -9.87 -13.63
C PHE A 67 0.56 -9.49 -12.35
N ARG A 68 1.26 -8.82 -11.45
CA ARG A 68 0.68 -8.21 -10.26
C ARG A 68 1.37 -6.88 -9.99
N ARG A 69 0.60 -5.92 -9.51
CA ARG A 69 1.12 -4.64 -9.05
C ARG A 69 0.52 -4.34 -7.69
N PHE A 70 1.39 -4.21 -6.70
CA PHE A 70 1.01 -3.80 -5.35
C PHE A 70 1.32 -2.33 -5.18
N VAL A 71 0.31 -1.53 -4.81
CA VAL A 71 0.50 -0.13 -4.44
C VAL A 71 -0.17 0.04 -3.09
N PHE A 72 0.64 0.07 -2.04
CA PHE A 72 0.18 0.19 -0.66
C PHE A 72 0.62 1.54 -0.12
N GLY A 73 -0.34 2.39 0.26
CA GLY A 73 -0.06 3.76 0.64
C GLY A 73 -0.71 4.17 1.95
N MET A 74 -0.08 5.12 2.61
CA MET A 74 -0.57 5.77 3.81
C MET A 74 -0.63 7.27 3.55
N TYR A 75 -1.79 7.87 3.85
CA TYR A 75 -2.09 9.26 3.52
C TYR A 75 -2.59 10.00 4.74
N HIS A 76 -2.34 11.30 4.76
CA HIS A 76 -2.87 12.20 5.78
C HIS A 76 -3.62 13.33 5.11
N ALA A 77 -4.89 13.52 5.49
CA ALA A 77 -5.71 14.59 4.95
C ALA A 77 -5.36 15.92 5.64
N GLN A 78 -5.05 16.93 4.83
CA GLN A 78 -4.80 18.29 5.29
C GLN A 78 -5.46 19.26 4.31
N ASN A 79 -6.24 20.22 4.82
CA ASN A 79 -6.86 21.27 3.99
C ASN A 79 -7.58 20.73 2.75
N LYS A 80 -8.42 19.69 2.94
CA LYS A 80 -9.23 19.05 1.88
C LYS A 80 -8.42 18.27 0.83
N SER A 81 -7.12 18.07 1.02
CA SER A 81 -6.33 17.22 0.14
C SER A 81 -5.66 16.10 0.95
N ASP A 82 -5.60 14.93 0.32
CA ASP A 82 -4.86 13.79 0.89
C ASP A 82 -3.40 13.92 0.50
N ARG A 83 -2.53 13.93 1.49
CA ARG A 83 -1.09 14.02 1.28
C ARG A 83 -0.45 12.66 1.56
N ARG A 84 0.41 12.23 0.66
CA ARG A 84 1.10 10.95 0.80
C ARG A 84 2.17 11.05 1.88
N ALA A 85 2.06 10.17 2.88
CA ALA A 85 3.11 9.99 3.88
C ALA A 85 4.08 8.90 3.45
N TYR A 86 3.56 7.77 2.98
CA TYR A 86 4.37 6.63 2.54
C TYR A 86 3.64 5.87 1.44
N GLN A 87 4.39 5.32 0.50
CA GLN A 87 3.83 4.43 -0.52
C GLN A 87 4.87 3.40 -0.93
N LEU A 88 4.46 2.14 -0.94
CA LEU A 88 5.24 1.02 -1.45
C LEU A 88 4.65 0.60 -2.79
N GLU A 89 5.51 0.45 -3.81
CA GLU A 89 5.09 -0.01 -5.12
C GLU A 89 5.98 -1.16 -5.58
N ILE A 90 5.35 -2.30 -5.89
CA ILE A 90 6.03 -3.49 -6.38
C ILE A 90 5.26 -4.00 -7.60
N VAL A 91 5.97 -4.13 -8.71
CA VAL A 91 5.40 -4.65 -9.96
C VAL A 91 6.07 -5.98 -10.28
N GLN A 92 5.25 -6.99 -10.56
CA GLN A 92 5.69 -8.34 -10.94
C GLN A 92 5.00 -8.73 -12.24
N GLY A 93 5.72 -9.35 -13.15
CA GLY A 93 5.12 -9.82 -14.39
C GLY A 93 6.13 -10.32 -15.41
N SER A 94 5.60 -10.88 -16.49
CA SER A 94 6.36 -11.48 -17.57
C SER A 94 6.87 -10.45 -18.60
N ARG A 95 6.48 -9.18 -18.48
CA ARG A 95 6.94 -8.14 -19.42
C ARG A 95 8.38 -7.70 -19.08
N PRO A 96 9.23 -7.49 -20.09
CA PRO A 96 10.57 -6.96 -19.84
C PRO A 96 10.52 -5.68 -19.03
N ILE A 97 11.40 -5.58 -18.02
CA ILE A 97 11.50 -4.38 -17.18
C ILE A 97 12.38 -3.38 -17.93
N THR A 98 11.76 -2.60 -18.82
CA THR A 98 12.42 -1.52 -19.53
C THR A 98 12.06 -0.15 -18.97
N ASP A 99 11.07 -0.11 -18.08
CA ASP A 99 10.53 1.12 -17.51
C ASP A 99 10.99 1.27 -16.06
N LEU A 100 11.55 2.42 -15.71
CA LEU A 100 11.96 2.75 -14.34
C LEU A 100 10.81 2.67 -13.34
N HIS A 101 9.56 2.88 -13.79
CA HIS A 101 8.37 2.77 -12.95
C HIS A 101 8.04 1.33 -12.53
N ARG A 102 8.69 0.33 -13.15
CA ARG A 102 8.46 -1.09 -12.83
C ARG A 102 9.43 -1.63 -11.79
N ASN A 103 10.48 -0.89 -11.48
CA ASN A 103 11.37 -1.29 -10.41
C ASN A 103 10.67 -1.09 -9.07
N PRO A 104 10.83 -2.02 -8.12
CA PRO A 104 10.25 -1.81 -6.80
C PRO A 104 10.82 -0.55 -6.17
N HIS A 105 9.96 0.25 -5.59
CA HIS A 105 10.38 1.50 -4.97
C HIS A 105 9.41 1.90 -3.87
N GLU A 106 9.84 2.83 -3.05
CA GLU A 106 8.99 3.43 -2.03
C GLU A 106 9.04 4.96 -2.13
N HIS A 107 7.98 5.60 -1.67
CA HIS A 107 7.94 7.03 -1.47
C HIS A 107 7.83 7.31 0.02
N ILE A 108 8.73 8.13 0.53
CA ILE A 108 8.68 8.65 1.89
C ILE A 108 8.42 10.15 1.77
N GLY A 109 7.16 10.57 1.95
CA GLY A 109 6.74 11.90 1.56
C GLY A 109 6.99 12.12 0.08
N ARG A 110 7.76 13.15 -0.27
CA ARG A 110 8.12 13.44 -1.66
C ARG A 110 9.32 12.64 -2.20
N ASP A 111 10.06 11.97 -1.32
CA ASP A 111 11.29 11.27 -1.72
C ASP A 111 10.96 9.92 -2.32
N ARG A 112 11.41 9.69 -3.55
CA ARG A 112 11.34 8.38 -4.18
C ARG A 112 12.65 7.65 -3.92
N ILE A 113 12.54 6.46 -3.34
CA ILE A 113 13.70 5.64 -2.94
C ILE A 113 13.60 4.30 -3.67
N ALA A 114 14.67 3.92 -4.36
CA ALA A 114 14.74 2.62 -5.00
C ALA A 114 14.61 1.52 -3.95
N GLY A 115 13.78 0.52 -4.24
CA GLY A 115 13.63 -0.65 -3.40
C GLY A 115 14.77 -1.63 -3.58
N LEU A 116 14.81 -2.64 -2.71
CA LEU A 116 15.74 -3.75 -2.85
C LEU A 116 15.29 -4.65 -4.01
N ALA A 117 16.25 -5.23 -4.72
CA ALA A 117 15.95 -6.10 -5.86
C ALA A 117 15.08 -7.31 -5.45
N GLU A 118 15.25 -7.80 -4.22
CA GLU A 118 14.47 -8.93 -3.69
C GLU A 118 12.97 -8.64 -3.59
N TRP A 119 12.56 -7.35 -3.51
CA TRP A 119 11.14 -6.99 -3.42
C TRP A 119 10.37 -7.40 -4.68
N SER A 120 11.04 -7.47 -5.84
CA SER A 120 10.38 -7.88 -7.08
C SER A 120 9.89 -9.33 -7.05
N GLY A 121 10.42 -10.16 -6.15
CA GLY A 121 9.98 -11.53 -5.94
C GLY A 121 9.00 -11.71 -4.77
N PHE A 122 8.56 -10.63 -4.14
CA PHE A 122 7.70 -10.74 -2.97
C PHE A 122 6.30 -11.28 -3.30
N SER A 123 5.81 -12.17 -2.43
CA SER A 123 4.39 -12.52 -2.40
C SER A 123 3.56 -11.34 -1.89
N TYR A 124 2.25 -11.42 -2.06
CA TYR A 124 1.33 -10.46 -1.46
C TYR A 124 1.56 -10.33 0.05
N VAL A 125 1.72 -11.46 0.75
CA VAL A 125 1.93 -11.46 2.20
C VAL A 125 3.22 -10.73 2.57
N SER A 126 4.31 -11.01 1.83
CA SER A 126 5.60 -10.35 2.09
C SER A 126 5.55 -8.84 1.81
N ALA A 127 4.87 -8.44 0.74
CA ALA A 127 4.70 -7.04 0.41
C ALA A 127 3.88 -6.31 1.48
N LEU A 128 2.79 -6.93 1.93
CA LEU A 128 1.95 -6.35 2.98
C LEU A 128 2.69 -6.23 4.31
N ARG A 129 3.46 -7.25 4.67
CA ARG A 129 4.30 -7.21 5.87
C ARG A 129 5.33 -6.09 5.82
N LEU A 130 5.97 -5.90 4.67
CA LEU A 130 6.93 -4.81 4.49
C LEU A 130 6.25 -3.45 4.67
N PHE A 131 5.09 -3.26 4.04
CA PHE A 131 4.30 -2.04 4.20
C PHE A 131 3.96 -1.76 5.67
N CYS A 132 3.45 -2.78 6.37
CA CYS A 132 3.08 -2.66 7.78
C CYS A 132 4.29 -2.34 8.66
N LYS A 133 5.45 -2.94 8.37
CA LYS A 133 6.69 -2.66 9.09
C LYS A 133 7.15 -1.22 8.87
N LYS A 134 7.17 -0.77 7.62
CA LYS A 134 7.61 0.59 7.26
C LYS A 134 6.72 1.68 7.84
N THR A 135 5.44 1.38 8.01
CA THR A 135 4.46 2.35 8.50
C THR A 135 4.12 2.18 9.98
N ASN A 136 4.71 1.21 10.65
CA ASN A 136 4.40 0.87 12.05
C ASN A 136 2.90 0.61 12.24
N LEU A 137 2.32 -0.15 11.33
CA LEU A 137 0.90 -0.49 11.28
C LEU A 137 0.70 -1.96 11.60
N THR A 138 -0.22 -2.26 12.50
CA THR A 138 -0.69 -3.61 12.78
C THR A 138 -2.11 -3.75 12.27
N LEU A 139 -2.36 -4.74 11.41
CA LEU A 139 -3.72 -5.06 10.97
C LEU A 139 -4.41 -5.90 12.03
N THR A 140 -5.65 -5.54 12.38
CA THR A 140 -6.41 -6.21 13.43
C THR A 140 -7.11 -7.49 12.95
N CYS A 141 -7.15 -7.71 11.64
CA CYS A 141 -7.65 -8.95 11.05
C CYS A 141 -6.89 -9.26 9.77
N VAL A 142 -7.05 -10.50 9.29
CA VAL A 142 -6.39 -10.94 8.06
C VAL A 142 -7.08 -10.30 6.84
N LEU A 143 -6.28 -9.74 5.94
CA LEU A 143 -6.74 -9.30 4.63
C LEU A 143 -6.15 -10.25 3.58
N PRO A 144 -6.97 -11.14 2.98
CA PRO A 144 -6.44 -12.16 2.07
C PRO A 144 -5.98 -11.57 0.74
N ASP A 145 -5.11 -12.30 0.04
CA ASP A 145 -4.66 -11.94 -1.31
C ASP A 145 -5.86 -11.89 -2.26
N PRO A 146 -6.19 -10.75 -2.86
CA PRO A 146 -7.37 -10.65 -3.71
C PRO A 146 -7.20 -11.34 -5.06
N SER A 147 -5.97 -11.67 -5.46
CA SER A 147 -5.69 -12.33 -6.73
C SER A 147 -5.87 -13.86 -6.65
N VAL A 148 -6.02 -14.40 -5.45
CA VAL A 148 -6.28 -15.82 -5.23
C VAL A 148 -7.79 -16.04 -5.20
N PRO A 149 -8.34 -16.98 -6.02
CA PRO A 149 -9.77 -17.29 -5.96
C PRO A 149 -10.17 -17.75 -4.56
N GLU A 150 -11.34 -17.27 -4.10
CA GLU A 150 -11.90 -17.76 -2.86
C GLU A 150 -12.22 -19.25 -3.02
N SER A 151 -11.79 -20.05 -2.03
CA SER A 151 -12.17 -21.45 -1.98
C SER A 151 -13.67 -21.56 -1.69
N LYS A 152 -14.40 -22.20 -2.58
CA LYS A 152 -15.82 -22.50 -2.37
C LYS A 152 -15.99 -23.60 -1.35
#